data_f6b9dc8d0346aa30971532832328c0c3
#
_entry.id   f6b9dc8d0346aa30971532832328c0c3
#
_cell.length_a   1.000
_cell.length_b   1.000
_cell.length_c   1.000
_cell.angle_alpha   90.00
_cell.angle_beta   90.00
_cell.angle_gamma   90.00
#
_symmetry.space_group_name_H-M   'P 1'
#
loop_
_entity.id
_entity.type
_entity.pdbx_description
1 polymer ?
#
loop_
_entity_poly.entity_id
_entity_poly.type
_entity_poly.pdbx_seq_one_letter_code
_entity_poly.pdbx_strand_id
1 'polypeptide(L)'
;LGLPTDEMCLVMSLIASDEAPIPVDVAYISEYLHMDGAVVEASVKELLDRRLVYKKDSYLILDLEMCDHIFDATATVRHAKVNSDIDEAFCPPIPLVAMRAGEIYSDSSLVGRLVLGFISAWSFAADFCPYCPHDIAKLLGVYDSDVEDAIAFWSDKGLVDRVCGPLFNKERLNVNLLAWNDFYGALDWGEEWEKFGLC
;
A
#
# COMPACT_ATOMS: atom_id res chain seq x y z
N LEU A 1 -5.13 -2.40 -21.62
CA LEU A 1 -4.93 -3.11 -20.35
C LEU A 1 -5.66 -2.33 -19.27
N GLY A 2 -6.60 -3.00 -18.54
CA GLY A 2 -7.30 -2.38 -17.42
C GLY A 2 -6.34 -2.13 -16.23
N LEU A 3 -6.76 -1.29 -15.27
CA LEU A 3 -6.01 -1.10 -14.04
C LEU A 3 -5.90 -2.42 -13.26
N PRO A 4 -4.80 -2.63 -12.49
CA PRO A 4 -4.73 -3.70 -11.52
C PRO A 4 -5.91 -3.62 -10.53
N THR A 5 -6.39 -4.77 -10.06
CA THR A 5 -7.36 -4.82 -8.94
C THR A 5 -6.65 -4.49 -7.62
N ASP A 6 -7.43 -4.22 -6.57
CA ASP A 6 -6.88 -3.93 -5.24
C ASP A 6 -6.02 -5.10 -4.73
N GLU A 7 -6.47 -6.34 -4.96
CA GLU A 7 -5.74 -7.54 -4.58
C GLU A 7 -4.41 -7.64 -5.34
N MET A 8 -4.39 -7.33 -6.63
CA MET A 8 -3.16 -7.28 -7.43
C MET A 8 -2.21 -6.19 -6.90
N CYS A 9 -2.75 -5.02 -6.52
CA CYS A 9 -1.96 -3.94 -5.94
C CYS A 9 -1.31 -4.36 -4.61
N LEU A 10 -2.03 -5.10 -3.76
CA LEU A 10 -1.48 -5.63 -2.51
C LEU A 10 -0.35 -6.63 -2.77
N VAL A 11 -0.55 -7.56 -3.69
CA VAL A 11 0.50 -8.54 -4.07
C VAL A 11 1.72 -7.83 -4.68
N MET A 12 1.50 -6.82 -5.54
CA MET A 12 2.59 -6.02 -6.10
C MET A 12 3.34 -5.24 -5.01
N SER A 13 2.63 -4.66 -4.06
CA SER A 13 3.25 -3.93 -2.94
C SER A 13 4.12 -4.83 -2.07
N LEU A 14 3.66 -6.07 -1.83
CA LEU A 14 4.46 -7.07 -1.12
C LEU A 14 5.72 -7.42 -1.91
N ILE A 15 5.60 -7.64 -3.23
CA ILE A 15 6.76 -7.97 -4.10
C ILE A 15 7.73 -6.79 -4.20
N ALA A 16 7.23 -5.55 -4.15
CA ALA A 16 8.04 -4.32 -4.21
C ALA A 16 8.81 -4.04 -2.91
N SER A 17 8.45 -4.70 -1.81
CA SER A 17 9.16 -4.49 -0.56
C SER A 17 10.61 -4.98 -0.67
N ASP A 18 11.55 -4.11 -0.37
CA ASP A 18 13.00 -4.43 -0.43
C ASP A 18 13.47 -5.37 0.70
N GLU A 19 12.57 -5.80 1.58
CA GLU A 19 12.94 -6.51 2.80
C GLU A 19 13.36 -7.96 2.54
N ALA A 20 12.72 -8.66 1.60
CA ALA A 20 13.16 -9.99 1.14
C ALA A 20 12.50 -10.36 -0.20
N PRO A 21 13.14 -11.19 -1.04
CA PRO A 21 12.49 -11.71 -2.24
C PRO A 21 11.27 -12.55 -1.88
N ILE A 22 10.13 -12.26 -2.49
CA ILE A 22 8.87 -12.97 -2.22
C ILE A 22 8.85 -14.30 -2.96
N PRO A 23 8.69 -15.43 -2.27
CA PRO A 23 8.65 -16.74 -2.90
C PRO A 23 7.39 -16.88 -3.79
N VAL A 24 7.50 -17.72 -4.83
CA VAL A 24 6.36 -18.14 -5.65
C VAL A 24 5.55 -19.17 -4.87
N ASP A 25 5.00 -18.77 -3.75
CA ASP A 25 4.21 -19.59 -2.85
C ASP A 25 2.92 -18.85 -2.48
N VAL A 26 1.81 -19.34 -3.03
CA VAL A 26 0.48 -18.76 -2.80
C VAL A 26 0.10 -18.84 -1.31
N ALA A 27 0.48 -19.92 -0.63
CA ALA A 27 0.15 -20.08 0.79
C ALA A 27 0.88 -19.03 1.63
N TYR A 28 2.17 -18.81 1.35
CA TYR A 28 2.96 -17.77 1.99
C TYR A 28 2.37 -16.38 1.78
N ILE A 29 2.06 -16.01 0.52
CA ILE A 29 1.49 -14.70 0.19
C ILE A 29 0.10 -14.53 0.83
N SER A 30 -0.72 -15.57 0.79
CA SER A 30 -2.07 -15.60 1.38
C SER A 30 -2.03 -15.37 2.89
N GLU A 31 -1.16 -16.09 3.58
CA GLU A 31 -0.95 -15.94 5.03
C GLU A 31 -0.44 -14.54 5.36
N TYR A 32 0.56 -14.07 4.62
CA TYR A 32 1.18 -12.77 4.84
C TYR A 32 0.22 -11.59 4.63
N LEU A 33 -0.58 -11.62 3.56
CA LEU A 33 -1.54 -10.55 3.25
C LEU A 33 -2.91 -10.74 3.91
N HIS A 34 -3.14 -11.85 4.64
CA HIS A 34 -4.46 -12.24 5.16
C HIS A 34 -5.53 -12.22 4.07
N MET A 35 -5.21 -12.81 2.93
CA MET A 35 -6.10 -12.92 1.77
C MET A 35 -6.47 -14.39 1.52
N ASP A 36 -7.64 -14.61 0.92
CA ASP A 36 -8.01 -15.95 0.45
C ASP A 36 -7.03 -16.48 -0.60
N GLY A 37 -6.58 -17.73 -0.44
CA GLY A 37 -5.58 -18.33 -1.32
C GLY A 37 -6.00 -18.37 -2.79
N ALA A 38 -7.29 -18.57 -3.08
CA ALA A 38 -7.77 -18.57 -4.46
C ALA A 38 -7.72 -17.17 -5.08
N VAL A 39 -7.95 -16.13 -4.28
CA VAL A 39 -7.82 -14.73 -4.69
C VAL A 39 -6.36 -14.39 -4.97
N VAL A 40 -5.44 -14.81 -4.08
CA VAL A 40 -4.00 -14.62 -4.29
C VAL A 40 -3.51 -15.35 -5.54
N GLU A 41 -3.92 -16.62 -5.74
CA GLU A 41 -3.54 -17.39 -6.92
C GLU A 41 -4.02 -16.71 -8.21
N ALA A 42 -5.27 -16.23 -8.23
CA ALA A 42 -5.83 -15.49 -9.37
C ALA A 42 -5.04 -14.19 -9.62
N SER A 43 -4.74 -13.43 -8.57
CA SER A 43 -3.97 -12.17 -8.66
C SER A 43 -2.56 -12.40 -9.17
N VAL A 44 -1.83 -13.38 -8.62
CA VAL A 44 -0.46 -13.72 -9.06
C VAL A 44 -0.46 -14.16 -10.53
N LYS A 45 -1.44 -15.00 -10.92
CA LYS A 45 -1.59 -15.44 -12.30
C LYS A 45 -1.80 -14.26 -13.24
N GLU A 46 -2.74 -13.38 -12.92
CA GLU A 46 -3.05 -12.20 -13.72
C GLU A 46 -1.85 -11.26 -13.84
N LEU A 47 -1.10 -11.05 -12.74
CA LEU A 47 0.12 -10.24 -12.75
C LEU A 47 1.19 -10.82 -13.69
N LEU A 48 1.36 -12.14 -13.70
CA LEU A 48 2.26 -12.85 -14.61
C LEU A 48 1.79 -12.75 -16.07
N ASP A 49 0.49 -12.94 -16.33
CA ASP A 49 -0.09 -12.88 -17.68
C ASP A 49 0.02 -11.46 -18.25
N ARG A 50 -0.09 -10.44 -17.41
CA ARG A 50 0.11 -9.02 -17.79
C ARG A 50 1.57 -8.59 -17.85
N ARG A 51 2.51 -9.44 -17.45
CA ARG A 51 3.95 -9.18 -17.35
C ARG A 51 4.31 -8.06 -16.38
N LEU A 52 3.46 -7.79 -15.38
CA LEU A 52 3.77 -6.86 -14.30
C LEU A 52 4.73 -7.47 -13.29
N VAL A 53 4.74 -8.80 -13.24
CA VAL A 53 5.61 -9.62 -12.40
C VAL A 53 6.19 -10.74 -13.27
N TYR A 54 7.40 -11.13 -13.02
CA TYR A 54 8.02 -12.32 -13.62
C TYR A 54 8.61 -13.23 -12.54
N LYS A 55 8.77 -14.50 -12.89
CA LYS A 55 9.43 -15.49 -12.02
C LYS A 55 10.93 -15.52 -12.32
N LYS A 56 11.72 -15.41 -11.27
CA LYS A 56 13.16 -15.68 -11.33
C LYS A 56 13.50 -16.70 -10.25
N ASP A 57 13.94 -17.86 -10.67
CA ASP A 57 14.12 -19.03 -9.79
C ASP A 57 12.82 -19.36 -9.02
N SER A 58 12.84 -19.24 -7.70
CA SER A 58 11.69 -19.48 -6.83
C SER A 58 11.00 -18.21 -6.34
N TYR A 59 11.31 -17.07 -6.94
CA TYR A 59 10.83 -15.76 -6.47
C TYR A 59 10.02 -15.02 -7.51
N LEU A 60 9.13 -14.14 -7.02
CA LEU A 60 8.39 -13.16 -7.82
C LEU A 60 9.17 -11.84 -7.81
N ILE A 61 9.29 -11.21 -8.97
CA ILE A 61 9.99 -9.94 -9.16
C ILE A 61 9.10 -9.03 -9.99
N LEU A 62 8.97 -7.75 -9.58
CA LEU A 62 8.28 -6.74 -10.37
C LEU A 62 9.04 -6.43 -11.66
N ASP A 63 8.32 -6.33 -12.74
CA ASP A 63 8.81 -5.72 -13.98
C ASP A 63 8.56 -4.21 -13.92
N LEU A 64 9.56 -3.48 -13.40
CA LEU A 64 9.44 -2.04 -13.20
C LEU A 64 9.17 -1.29 -14.51
N GLU A 65 9.78 -1.72 -15.62
CA GLU A 65 9.57 -1.09 -16.92
C GLU A 65 8.13 -1.25 -17.38
N MET A 66 7.55 -2.43 -17.21
CA MET A 66 6.15 -2.67 -17.55
C MET A 66 5.19 -1.96 -16.59
N CYS A 67 5.52 -1.89 -15.29
CA CYS A 67 4.76 -1.13 -14.32
C CYS A 67 4.74 0.35 -14.70
N ASP A 68 5.89 0.95 -15.01
CA ASP A 68 5.99 2.34 -15.43
C ASP A 68 5.16 2.60 -16.68
N HIS A 69 5.19 1.72 -17.68
CA HIS A 69 4.35 1.86 -18.87
C HIS A 69 2.86 1.87 -18.57
N ILE A 70 2.39 1.06 -17.64
CA ILE A 70 0.97 1.04 -17.25
C ILE A 70 0.64 2.28 -16.40
N PHE A 71 1.50 2.67 -15.48
CA PHE A 71 1.32 3.87 -14.68
C PHE A 71 1.40 5.12 -15.54
N ASP A 72 2.33 5.23 -16.47
CA ASP A 72 2.41 6.35 -17.42
C ASP A 72 1.21 6.45 -18.34
N ALA A 73 0.76 5.33 -18.90
CA ALA A 73 -0.44 5.30 -19.74
C ALA A 73 -1.70 5.72 -18.95
N THR A 74 -1.77 5.37 -17.66
CA THR A 74 -2.86 5.80 -16.77
C THR A 74 -2.63 7.18 -16.19
N ALA A 75 -1.38 7.57 -15.93
CA ALA A 75 -0.99 8.89 -15.50
C ALA A 75 -1.33 9.94 -16.53
N THR A 76 -1.07 9.70 -17.82
CA THR A 76 -1.44 10.62 -18.90
C THR A 76 -2.93 10.95 -18.91
N VAL A 77 -3.78 10.01 -18.47
CA VAL A 77 -5.23 10.23 -18.30
C VAL A 77 -5.56 10.92 -16.95
N ARG A 78 -4.75 10.74 -15.91
CA ARG A 78 -5.01 11.19 -14.55
C ARG A 78 -4.27 12.47 -14.16
N HIS A 79 -3.03 12.68 -14.63
CA HIS A 79 -2.14 13.79 -14.25
C HIS A 79 -2.51 15.15 -14.84
N ALA A 80 -3.50 15.23 -15.71
CA ALA A 80 -3.92 16.53 -16.26
C ALA A 80 -4.32 17.57 -15.20
N LYS A 81 -4.35 17.26 -13.90
CA LYS A 81 -4.86 18.17 -12.84
C LYS A 81 -4.30 18.03 -11.43
N VAL A 82 -3.23 17.31 -11.16
CA VAL A 82 -2.62 17.39 -9.82
C VAL A 82 -1.62 18.55 -9.84
N ASN A 83 -2.04 19.71 -9.33
CA ASN A 83 -1.12 20.79 -8.98
C ASN A 83 -0.35 20.38 -7.73
N SER A 84 0.67 19.56 -7.86
CA SER A 84 1.56 19.24 -6.76
C SER A 84 2.89 19.94 -7.00
N ASP A 85 3.26 20.82 -6.08
CA ASP A 85 4.64 21.34 -5.92
C ASP A 85 5.60 20.23 -5.40
N ILE A 86 5.17 18.96 -5.48
CA ILE A 86 5.91 17.79 -5.01
C ILE A 86 6.51 17.14 -6.24
N ASP A 87 7.79 16.83 -6.16
CA ASP A 87 8.54 16.13 -7.19
C ASP A 87 7.82 14.81 -7.53
N GLU A 88 7.19 14.76 -8.70
CA GLU A 88 6.39 13.62 -9.17
C GLU A 88 7.19 12.31 -9.29
N ALA A 89 8.51 12.42 -9.25
CA ALA A 89 9.44 11.28 -9.30
C ALA A 89 9.56 10.53 -7.96
N PHE A 90 9.07 11.10 -6.85
CA PHE A 90 9.18 10.46 -5.54
C PHE A 90 7.83 9.90 -5.08
N CYS A 91 7.68 8.58 -5.19
CA CYS A 91 6.61 7.85 -4.52
C CYS A 91 7.25 6.95 -3.45
N PRO A 92 7.07 7.24 -2.15
CA PRO A 92 7.64 6.41 -1.10
C PRO A 92 7.03 5.00 -1.14
N PRO A 93 7.82 3.95 -0.86
CA PRO A 93 7.31 2.60 -0.80
C PRO A 93 6.24 2.46 0.28
N ILE A 94 5.20 1.71 0.00
CA ILE A 94 4.14 1.43 0.98
C ILE A 94 4.72 0.50 2.06
N PRO A 95 4.67 0.89 3.35
CA PRO A 95 5.18 0.07 4.43
C PRO A 95 4.47 -1.28 4.49
N LEU A 96 5.24 -2.36 4.57
CA LEU A 96 4.74 -3.73 4.67
C LEU A 96 3.80 -3.94 5.86
N VAL A 97 4.08 -3.25 6.95
CA VAL A 97 3.25 -3.23 8.18
C VAL A 97 1.80 -2.88 7.89
N ALA A 98 1.54 -1.92 7.00
CA ALA A 98 0.17 -1.55 6.65
C ALA A 98 -0.58 -2.69 5.93
N MET A 99 0.13 -3.52 5.16
CA MET A 99 -0.45 -4.67 4.48
C MET A 99 -0.91 -5.74 5.47
N ARG A 100 -0.19 -5.89 6.58
CA ARG A 100 -0.49 -6.83 7.66
C ARG A 100 -1.54 -6.33 8.66
N ALA A 101 -2.12 -5.16 8.44
CA ALA A 101 -3.14 -4.61 9.34
C ALA A 101 -4.36 -5.54 9.54
N GLY A 102 -4.64 -6.42 8.58
CA GLY A 102 -5.68 -7.45 8.71
C GLY A 102 -5.46 -8.46 9.83
N GLU A 103 -4.23 -8.65 10.33
CA GLU A 103 -3.93 -9.54 11.46
C GLU A 103 -4.56 -9.03 12.77
N ILE A 104 -4.54 -7.71 12.96
CA ILE A 104 -5.03 -7.06 14.18
C ILE A 104 -6.43 -6.51 13.97
N TYR A 105 -6.69 -5.95 12.79
CA TYR A 105 -7.94 -5.33 12.41
C TYR A 105 -8.61 -6.16 11.30
N SER A 106 -9.17 -7.31 11.67
CA SER A 106 -9.80 -8.26 10.74
C SER A 106 -10.99 -7.69 9.97
N ASP A 107 -11.56 -6.58 10.45
CA ASP A 107 -12.63 -5.81 9.81
C ASP A 107 -12.10 -4.77 8.81
N SER A 108 -10.77 -4.63 8.66
CA SER A 108 -10.18 -3.74 7.67
C SER A 108 -10.36 -4.26 6.26
N SER A 109 -10.84 -3.39 5.36
CA SER A 109 -10.93 -3.71 3.94
C SER A 109 -9.55 -3.68 3.27
N LEU A 110 -9.42 -4.32 2.09
CA LEU A 110 -8.20 -4.24 1.28
C LEU A 110 -7.89 -2.79 0.91
N VAL A 111 -8.90 -2.03 0.47
CA VAL A 111 -8.75 -0.59 0.19
C VAL A 111 -8.31 0.16 1.44
N GLY A 112 -8.88 -0.20 2.60
CA GLY A 112 -8.47 0.38 3.89
C GLY A 112 -6.98 0.20 4.16
N ARG A 113 -6.43 -0.99 3.93
CA ARG A 113 -5.00 -1.28 4.11
C ARG A 113 -4.12 -0.53 3.12
N LEU A 114 -4.54 -0.42 1.85
CA LEU A 114 -3.84 0.39 0.84
C LEU A 114 -3.80 1.87 1.22
N VAL A 115 -4.93 2.42 1.67
CA VAL A 115 -5.02 3.82 2.12
C VAL A 115 -4.14 4.07 3.34
N LEU A 116 -4.14 3.16 4.32
CA LEU A 116 -3.24 3.23 5.49
C LEU A 116 -1.78 3.22 5.04
N GLY A 117 -1.43 2.29 4.13
CA GLY A 117 -0.09 2.18 3.58
C GLY A 117 0.34 3.44 2.85
N PHE A 118 -0.53 4.02 2.04
CA PHE A 118 -0.26 5.26 1.32
C PHE A 118 -0.02 6.44 2.28
N ILE A 119 -0.90 6.62 3.27
CA ILE A 119 -0.77 7.70 4.26
C ILE A 119 0.52 7.52 5.08
N SER A 120 0.81 6.29 5.52
CA SER A 120 2.00 6.00 6.32
C SER A 120 3.29 6.20 5.53
N ALA A 121 3.33 5.77 4.27
CA ALA A 121 4.48 5.98 3.40
C ALA A 121 4.86 7.47 3.30
N TRP A 122 3.88 8.33 3.06
CA TRP A 122 4.09 9.77 3.00
C TRP A 122 4.39 10.38 4.36
N SER A 123 3.73 9.95 5.43
CA SER A 123 3.99 10.44 6.79
C SER A 123 5.42 10.18 7.22
N PHE A 124 5.99 9.02 6.86
CA PHE A 124 7.39 8.70 7.17
C PHE A 124 8.39 9.40 6.26
N ALA A 125 8.03 9.64 5.01
CA ALA A 125 8.94 10.27 4.05
C ALA A 125 8.95 11.81 4.12
N ALA A 126 7.81 12.43 4.47
CA ALA A 126 7.60 13.88 4.39
C ALA A 126 6.88 14.48 5.62
N ASP A 127 6.89 13.79 6.76
CA ASP A 127 6.24 14.17 8.01
C ASP A 127 4.70 14.24 7.95
N PHE A 128 4.07 14.14 6.79
CA PHE A 128 2.61 14.10 6.60
C PHE A 128 2.27 13.68 5.17
N CYS A 129 1.05 13.16 4.96
CA CYS A 129 0.51 12.92 3.63
C CYS A 129 -0.01 14.24 3.03
N PRO A 130 0.57 14.71 1.90
CA PRO A 130 0.20 15.98 1.29
C PRO A 130 -1.09 15.92 0.48
N TYR A 131 -1.63 14.72 0.25
CA TYR A 131 -2.76 14.46 -0.62
C TYR A 131 -4.08 14.51 0.16
N CYS A 132 -5.10 15.12 -0.42
CA CYS A 132 -6.46 15.03 0.10
C CYS A 132 -7.09 13.67 -0.28
N PRO A 133 -8.18 13.25 0.37
CA PRO A 133 -8.83 11.96 0.09
C PRO A 133 -9.15 11.74 -1.39
N HIS A 134 -9.62 12.78 -2.08
CA HIS A 134 -9.90 12.73 -3.52
C HIS A 134 -8.64 12.46 -4.37
N ASP A 135 -7.51 13.06 -4.01
CA ASP A 135 -6.25 12.82 -4.72
C ASP A 135 -5.74 11.40 -4.45
N ILE A 136 -5.87 10.91 -3.20
CA ILE A 136 -5.54 9.52 -2.84
C ILE A 136 -6.39 8.54 -3.65
N ALA A 137 -7.71 8.78 -3.75
CA ALA A 137 -8.61 7.94 -4.53
C ALA A 137 -8.19 7.85 -6.00
N LYS A 138 -7.79 8.99 -6.59
CA LYS A 138 -7.27 9.02 -7.95
C LYS A 138 -5.96 8.26 -8.13
N LEU A 139 -5.03 8.42 -7.20
CA LEU A 139 -3.72 7.78 -7.23
C LEU A 139 -3.83 6.26 -7.05
N LEU A 140 -4.69 5.80 -6.14
CA LEU A 140 -4.93 4.39 -5.90
C LEU A 140 -5.91 3.76 -6.91
N GLY A 141 -6.67 4.56 -7.65
CA GLY A 141 -7.65 4.07 -8.63
C GLY A 141 -8.94 3.51 -8.00
N VAL A 142 -9.27 3.95 -6.78
CA VAL A 142 -10.46 3.56 -6.01
C VAL A 142 -11.48 4.69 -5.97
N TYR A 143 -12.66 4.45 -5.37
CA TYR A 143 -13.67 5.49 -5.22
C TYR A 143 -13.36 6.43 -4.05
N ASP A 144 -13.72 7.69 -4.17
CA ASP A 144 -13.56 8.70 -3.11
C ASP A 144 -14.22 8.25 -1.80
N SER A 145 -15.41 7.64 -1.89
CA SER A 145 -16.12 7.08 -0.74
C SER A 145 -15.32 6.03 0.01
N ASP A 146 -14.64 5.14 -0.72
CA ASP A 146 -13.87 4.05 -0.11
C ASP A 146 -12.65 4.60 0.64
N VAL A 147 -12.03 5.67 0.11
CA VAL A 147 -10.93 6.36 0.79
C VAL A 147 -11.41 7.10 2.04
N GLU A 148 -12.54 7.80 1.96
CA GLU A 148 -13.12 8.49 3.13
C GLU A 148 -13.51 7.49 4.23
N ASP A 149 -14.12 6.37 3.87
CA ASP A 149 -14.48 5.29 4.80
C ASP A 149 -13.21 4.67 5.43
N ALA A 150 -12.17 4.46 4.62
CA ALA A 150 -10.89 3.95 5.11
C ALA A 150 -10.22 4.92 6.09
N ILE A 151 -10.18 6.22 5.77
CA ILE A 151 -9.62 7.25 6.65
C ILE A 151 -10.44 7.34 7.95
N ALA A 152 -11.78 7.30 7.86
CA ALA A 152 -12.64 7.29 9.03
C ALA A 152 -12.37 6.07 9.92
N PHE A 153 -12.27 4.88 9.32
CA PHE A 153 -11.94 3.63 10.00
C PHE A 153 -10.60 3.73 10.75
N TRP A 154 -9.54 4.15 10.07
CA TRP A 154 -8.21 4.24 10.68
C TRP A 154 -8.10 5.37 11.71
N SER A 155 -8.86 6.44 11.55
CA SER A 155 -8.97 7.51 12.56
C SER A 155 -9.69 7.01 13.81
N ASP A 156 -10.74 6.20 13.69
CA ASP A 156 -11.43 5.56 14.82
C ASP A 156 -10.51 4.57 15.57
N LYS A 157 -9.64 3.87 14.86
CA LYS A 157 -8.59 3.03 15.47
C LYS A 157 -7.42 3.84 16.03
N GLY A 158 -7.39 5.15 15.83
CA GLY A 158 -6.34 6.05 16.31
C GLY A 158 -5.03 5.98 15.53
N LEU A 159 -4.98 5.26 14.38
CA LEU A 159 -3.78 5.11 13.56
C LEU A 159 -3.54 6.28 12.61
N VAL A 160 -4.60 7.00 12.21
CA VAL A 160 -4.54 8.15 11.31
C VAL A 160 -5.14 9.36 11.99
N ASP A 161 -4.39 10.47 12.02
CA ASP A 161 -4.85 11.75 12.50
C ASP A 161 -5.21 12.68 11.32
N ARG A 162 -6.36 13.34 11.43
CA ARG A 162 -6.74 14.45 10.57
C ARG A 162 -6.30 15.76 11.22
N VAL A 163 -5.29 16.39 10.66
CA VAL A 163 -4.73 17.63 11.21
C VAL A 163 -5.26 18.83 10.43
N CYS A 164 -6.10 19.61 11.09
CA CYS A 164 -6.56 20.90 10.59
C CYS A 164 -5.89 22.01 11.40
N GLY A 165 -4.97 22.73 10.81
CA GLY A 165 -4.28 23.83 11.49
C GLY A 165 -4.60 25.19 10.90
N PRO A 166 -4.56 26.28 11.71
CA PRO A 166 -4.83 27.64 11.23
C PRO A 166 -3.82 28.14 10.19
N LEU A 167 -2.68 27.45 10.08
CA LEU A 167 -1.63 27.76 9.10
C LEU A 167 -1.79 26.95 7.80
N PHE A 168 -2.73 25.98 7.76
CA PHE A 168 -2.91 25.11 6.61
C PHE A 168 -4.33 25.31 6.06
N ASN A 169 -4.44 25.80 4.85
CA ASN A 169 -5.71 25.95 4.14
C ASN A 169 -6.35 24.60 3.72
N LYS A 170 -5.70 23.48 4.03
CA LYS A 170 -6.15 22.13 3.67
C LYS A 170 -5.98 21.19 4.85
N GLU A 171 -6.89 20.24 4.97
CA GLU A 171 -6.76 19.09 5.85
C GLU A 171 -5.51 18.28 5.45
N ARG A 172 -4.76 17.83 6.45
CA ARG A 172 -3.62 16.95 6.29
C ARG A 172 -3.86 15.64 7.02
N LEU A 173 -3.43 14.57 6.40
CA LEU A 173 -3.49 13.24 7.00
C LEU A 173 -2.09 12.88 7.51
N ASN A 174 -2.05 12.30 8.70
CA ASN A 174 -0.81 11.84 9.29
C ASN A 174 -1.02 10.52 10.05
N VAL A 175 0.02 9.72 10.12
CA VAL A 175 0.04 8.56 10.99
C VAL A 175 0.32 9.00 12.41
N ASN A 176 -0.47 8.51 13.35
CA ASN A 176 -0.19 8.65 14.77
C ASN A 176 0.95 7.71 15.17
N LEU A 177 2.13 8.27 15.37
CA LEU A 177 3.35 7.49 15.61
C LEU A 177 3.30 6.61 16.86
N LEU A 178 2.59 7.03 17.91
CA LEU A 178 2.45 6.21 19.13
C LEU A 178 1.57 4.99 18.85
N ALA A 179 0.40 5.21 18.27
CA ALA A 179 -0.50 4.12 17.88
C ALA A 179 0.11 3.21 16.82
N TRP A 180 0.91 3.75 15.90
CA TRP A 180 1.65 2.96 14.93
C TRP A 180 2.69 2.04 15.58
N ASN A 181 3.44 2.53 16.57
CA ASN A 181 4.41 1.72 17.30
C ASN A 181 3.73 0.60 18.08
N ASP A 182 2.58 0.88 18.70
CA ASP A 182 1.78 -0.13 19.40
C ASP A 182 1.23 -1.18 18.41
N PHE A 183 0.75 -0.73 17.25
CA PHE A 183 0.30 -1.60 16.17
C PHE A 183 1.44 -2.48 15.65
N TYR A 184 2.61 -1.88 15.35
CA TYR A 184 3.80 -2.59 14.88
C TYR A 184 4.24 -3.66 15.90
N GLY A 185 4.26 -3.32 17.19
CA GLY A 185 4.63 -4.24 18.27
C GLY A 185 3.62 -5.36 18.53
N ALA A 186 2.37 -5.20 18.08
CA ALA A 186 1.32 -6.21 18.21
C ALA A 186 1.29 -7.23 17.06
N LEU A 187 2.01 -6.96 15.97
CA LEU A 187 2.14 -7.90 14.85
C LEU A 187 3.02 -9.09 15.26
N ASP A 188 2.61 -10.29 14.86
CA ASP A 188 3.45 -11.48 14.99
C ASP A 188 4.49 -11.51 13.88
N TRP A 189 5.72 -11.17 14.22
CA TRP A 189 6.83 -11.16 13.27
C TRP A 189 7.46 -12.54 13.09
N GLY A 190 7.05 -13.55 13.87
CA GLY A 190 7.57 -14.92 13.80
C GLY A 190 9.08 -15.03 14.01
N GLU A 191 9.59 -16.28 14.02
CA GLU A 191 11.03 -16.55 14.14
C GLU A 191 11.85 -16.18 12.88
N GLU A 192 11.18 -15.81 11.79
CA GLU A 192 11.84 -15.51 10.52
C GLU A 192 12.65 -14.21 10.56
N TRP A 193 12.21 -13.23 11.34
CA TRP A 193 12.92 -11.95 11.45
C TRP A 193 14.28 -12.07 12.14
N GLU A 194 14.44 -13.00 13.07
CA GLU A 194 15.74 -13.30 13.68
C GLU A 194 16.75 -13.82 12.66
N LYS A 195 16.28 -14.48 11.58
CA LYS A 195 17.14 -15.01 10.51
C LYS A 195 17.67 -13.92 9.57
N PHE A 196 16.99 -12.78 9.48
CA PHE A 196 17.39 -11.67 8.60
C PHE A 196 18.25 -10.62 9.30
N GLY A 197 18.50 -10.73 10.62
CA GLY A 197 19.39 -9.84 11.36
C GLY A 197 18.86 -8.40 11.45
N LEU A 198 17.54 -8.22 11.40
CA LEU A 198 16.85 -6.93 11.43
C LEU A 198 16.32 -6.60 12.85
N CYS A 199 16.96 -7.15 13.90
CA CYS A 199 16.74 -6.77 15.29
C CYS A 199 17.88 -5.89 15.78
#